data_a9df801bd125ef576198e82609f16d29
#
_entry.id   a9df801bd125ef576198e82609f16d29
#
_cell.length_a   1.000
_cell.length_b   1.000
_cell.length_c   1.000
_cell.angle_alpha   90.00
_cell.angle_beta   90.00
_cell.angle_gamma   90.00
#
_symmetry.space_group_name_H-M   'P 1'
#
loop_
_entity.id
_entity.type
_entity.pdbx_description
1 polymer ?
#
loop_
_entity_poly.entity_id
_entity_poly.type
_entity_poly.pdbx_seq_one_letter_code
_entity_poly.pdbx_strand_id
1 'polypeptide(L)'
;GGSEVFTAIQQGTVNGAENGLTNIASLSWDECTKYIVETKHVYNTDSFIMDKTYFEALPEEYQTIIRDAAVEAGKRCTDLVLEANESIRPEVEAADCEFIETDVTLWQEALDGFLEEKYPDLVSYADQIKAADPT
;
A
#
# COMPACT_ATOMS: atom_id res chain seq x y z
N GLY A 1 -16.30 -0.09 -5.14
CA GLY A 1 -15.46 1.03 -4.64
C GLY A 1 -15.26 0.97 -3.14
N GLY A 2 -14.28 1.72 -2.58
CA GLY A 2 -13.97 1.69 -1.14
C GLY A 2 -15.15 2.06 -0.22
N SER A 3 -16.02 2.97 -0.66
CA SER A 3 -17.24 3.35 0.08
C SER A 3 -18.31 2.25 0.13
N GLU A 4 -18.31 1.32 -0.84
CA GLU A 4 -19.24 0.18 -0.86
C GLU A 4 -18.80 -0.90 0.13
N VAL A 5 -17.49 -1.00 0.41
CA VAL A 5 -16.93 -2.00 1.32
C VAL A 5 -17.39 -1.76 2.75
N PHE A 6 -17.44 -0.50 3.23
CA PHE A 6 -18.01 -0.16 4.53
C PHE A 6 -19.41 -0.75 4.70
N THR A 7 -20.31 -0.47 3.76
CA THR A 7 -21.68 -0.99 3.78
C THR A 7 -21.72 -2.52 3.70
N ALA A 8 -20.86 -3.13 2.88
CA ALA A 8 -20.80 -4.57 2.72
C ALA A 8 -20.35 -5.29 3.99
N ILE A 9 -19.37 -4.74 4.72
CA ILE A 9 -18.93 -5.26 6.03
C ILE A 9 -20.07 -5.08 7.06
N GLN A 10 -20.65 -3.88 7.14
CA GLN A 10 -21.71 -3.57 8.09
C GLN A 10 -22.95 -4.48 7.92
N GLN A 11 -23.28 -4.81 6.68
CA GLN A 11 -24.40 -5.70 6.35
C GLN A 11 -24.05 -7.19 6.39
N GLY A 12 -22.79 -7.55 6.63
CA GLY A 12 -22.34 -8.93 6.62
C GLY A 12 -22.33 -9.59 5.23
N THR A 13 -22.34 -8.79 4.16
CA THR A 13 -22.23 -9.29 2.78
C THR A 13 -20.82 -9.81 2.50
N VAL A 14 -19.82 -9.20 3.13
CA VAL A 14 -18.44 -9.68 3.19
C VAL A 14 -18.00 -9.78 4.65
N ASN A 15 -17.10 -10.72 4.95
CA ASN A 15 -16.62 -10.96 6.31
C ASN A 15 -15.35 -10.17 6.65
N GLY A 16 -14.77 -9.49 5.69
CA GLY A 16 -13.58 -8.67 5.85
C GLY A 16 -13.12 -8.09 4.52
N ALA A 17 -12.15 -7.21 4.58
CA ALA A 17 -11.49 -6.60 3.44
C ALA A 17 -10.05 -6.28 3.81
N GLU A 18 -9.23 -5.92 2.83
CA GLU A 18 -7.86 -5.46 3.08
C GLU A 18 -7.64 -4.05 2.55
N ASN A 19 -6.81 -3.27 3.24
CA ASN A 19 -6.36 -1.96 2.78
C ASN A 19 -5.20 -1.47 3.66
N GLY A 20 -4.54 -0.39 3.25
CA GLY A 20 -3.60 0.33 4.11
C GLY A 20 -4.31 1.03 5.28
N LEU A 21 -3.63 1.16 6.41
CA LEU A 21 -4.21 1.71 7.65
C LEU A 21 -4.80 3.12 7.47
N THR A 22 -4.13 3.99 6.73
CA THR A 22 -4.63 5.34 6.41
C THR A 22 -5.95 5.30 5.63
N ASN A 23 -6.14 4.32 4.74
CA ASN A 23 -7.38 4.14 4.01
C ASN A 23 -8.49 3.53 4.88
N ILE A 24 -8.15 2.62 5.79
CA ILE A 24 -9.10 2.05 6.76
C ILE A 24 -9.77 3.18 7.54
N ALA A 25 -8.98 4.08 8.13
CA ALA A 25 -9.49 5.22 8.87
C ALA A 25 -10.24 6.23 7.97
N SER A 26 -9.68 6.61 6.81
CA SER A 26 -10.32 7.60 5.92
C SER A 26 -11.64 7.13 5.31
N LEU A 27 -11.87 5.82 5.25
CA LEU A 27 -13.09 5.19 4.77
C LEU A 27 -14.00 4.73 5.92
N SER A 28 -13.66 5.07 7.17
CA SER A 28 -14.38 4.70 8.39
C SER A 28 -14.58 3.19 8.57
N TRP A 29 -13.69 2.35 8.04
CA TRP A 29 -13.84 0.90 8.20
C TRP A 29 -13.62 0.46 9.65
N ASP A 30 -12.86 1.22 10.43
CA ASP A 30 -12.69 1.09 11.87
C ASP A 30 -14.01 1.17 12.64
N GLU A 31 -15.01 1.88 12.12
CA GLU A 31 -16.35 1.97 12.74
C GLU A 31 -17.19 0.69 12.55
N CYS A 32 -16.85 -0.17 11.61
CA CYS A 32 -17.60 -1.39 11.29
C CYS A 32 -16.79 -2.68 11.42
N THR A 33 -15.52 -2.59 11.83
CA THR A 33 -14.64 -3.74 12.08
C THR A 33 -14.16 -3.73 13.52
N LYS A 34 -13.83 -4.91 14.04
CA LYS A 34 -13.27 -5.05 15.40
C LYS A 34 -11.80 -5.43 15.37
N TYR A 35 -11.35 -6.13 14.34
CA TYR A 35 -10.01 -6.68 14.25
C TYR A 35 -9.30 -6.18 13.02
N ILE A 36 -8.07 -5.71 13.19
CA ILE A 36 -7.16 -5.32 12.12
C ILE A 36 -5.95 -6.24 12.17
N VAL A 37 -5.83 -7.09 11.17
CA VAL A 37 -4.75 -8.08 11.07
C VAL A 37 -3.59 -7.49 10.27
N GLU A 38 -2.43 -7.33 10.89
CA GLU A 38 -1.24 -6.77 10.25
C GLU A 38 -0.50 -7.85 9.44
N THR A 39 -0.98 -8.13 8.25
CA THR A 39 -0.43 -9.17 7.38
C THR A 39 0.85 -8.77 6.66
N LYS A 40 1.11 -7.46 6.49
CA LYS A 40 2.30 -6.91 5.81
C LYS A 40 2.61 -7.55 4.45
N HIS A 41 1.56 -7.94 3.71
CA HIS A 41 1.66 -8.73 2.49
C HIS A 41 1.84 -7.90 1.21
N VAL A 42 1.59 -6.59 1.28
CA VAL A 42 1.73 -5.67 0.14
C VAL A 42 2.55 -4.46 0.54
N TYR A 43 3.53 -4.13 -0.28
CA TYR A 43 4.21 -2.84 -0.24
C TYR A 43 3.58 -1.95 -1.32
N ASN A 44 2.75 -1.00 -0.91
CA ASN A 44 2.04 -0.16 -1.85
C ASN A 44 3.00 0.86 -2.49
N THR A 45 3.05 0.85 -3.82
CA THR A 45 3.84 1.82 -4.59
C THR A 45 2.94 2.56 -5.56
N ASP A 46 2.97 3.88 -5.52
CA ASP A 46 2.26 4.74 -6.45
C ASP A 46 3.22 5.35 -7.48
N SER A 47 2.71 5.65 -8.66
CA SER A 47 3.50 6.20 -9.74
C SER A 47 2.80 7.38 -10.41
N PHE A 48 3.54 8.43 -10.70
CA PHE A 48 3.08 9.47 -11.61
C PHE A 48 3.24 8.98 -13.05
N ILE A 49 2.16 8.94 -13.80
CA ILE A 49 2.16 8.52 -15.20
C ILE A 49 1.66 9.64 -16.10
N MET A 50 2.28 9.77 -17.27
CA MET A 50 1.89 10.71 -18.31
C MET A 50 2.09 10.05 -19.67
N ASP A 51 1.27 10.40 -20.65
CA ASP A 51 1.47 9.97 -22.03
C ASP A 51 2.86 10.40 -22.53
N LYS A 52 3.62 9.44 -23.08
CA LYS A 52 5.00 9.68 -23.50
C LYS A 52 5.09 10.71 -24.61
N THR A 53 4.21 10.60 -25.62
CA THR A 53 4.23 11.49 -26.78
C THR A 53 3.92 12.91 -26.38
N TYR A 54 2.93 13.08 -25.49
CA TYR A 54 2.59 14.39 -24.95
C TYR A 54 3.75 14.98 -24.14
N PHE A 55 4.37 14.19 -23.27
CA PHE A 55 5.49 14.65 -22.44
C PHE A 55 6.70 15.06 -23.27
N GLU A 56 7.08 14.26 -24.27
CA GLU A 56 8.22 14.56 -25.16
C GLU A 56 7.97 15.73 -26.09
N ALA A 57 6.71 16.09 -26.36
CA ALA A 57 6.35 17.29 -27.12
C ALA A 57 6.46 18.60 -26.33
N LEU A 58 6.55 18.53 -25.00
CA LEU A 58 6.74 19.72 -24.16
C LEU A 58 8.17 20.27 -24.32
N PRO A 59 8.37 21.60 -24.18
CA PRO A 59 9.68 22.19 -24.04
C PRO A 59 10.50 21.52 -22.92
N GLU A 60 11.81 21.36 -23.11
CA GLU A 60 12.70 20.65 -22.18
C GLU A 60 12.63 21.24 -20.74
N GLU A 61 12.48 22.56 -20.63
CA GLU A 61 12.28 23.23 -19.35
C GLU A 61 11.05 22.69 -18.60
N TYR A 62 9.94 22.50 -19.29
CA TYR A 62 8.70 21.96 -18.66
C TYR A 62 8.83 20.48 -18.34
N GLN A 63 9.52 19.71 -19.18
CA GLN A 63 9.80 18.30 -18.87
C GLN A 63 10.63 18.17 -17.58
N THR A 64 11.62 19.05 -17.39
CA THR A 64 12.45 19.07 -16.18
C THR A 64 11.62 19.45 -14.95
N ILE A 65 10.83 20.53 -15.04
CA ILE A 65 9.96 20.97 -13.94
C ILE A 65 9.01 19.85 -13.52
N ILE A 66 8.38 19.16 -14.47
CA ILE A 66 7.44 18.07 -14.18
C ILE A 66 8.14 16.90 -13.47
N ARG A 67 9.34 16.51 -13.95
CA ARG A 67 10.11 15.42 -13.31
C ARG A 67 10.52 15.78 -11.88
N ASP A 68 11.04 16.98 -11.69
CA ASP A 68 11.52 17.44 -10.38
C ASP A 68 10.35 17.54 -9.39
N ALA A 69 9.23 18.12 -9.82
CA ALA A 69 8.02 18.21 -9.02
C ALA A 69 7.44 16.82 -8.67
N ALA A 70 7.46 15.87 -9.59
CA ALA A 70 7.00 14.51 -9.33
C ALA A 70 7.87 13.79 -8.30
N VAL A 71 9.21 13.95 -8.38
CA VAL A 71 10.13 13.37 -7.39
C VAL A 71 9.94 13.99 -6.02
N GLU A 72 9.79 15.32 -5.93
CA GLU A 72 9.55 16.01 -4.66
C GLU A 72 8.21 15.61 -4.06
N ALA A 73 7.15 15.61 -4.87
CA ALA A 73 5.82 15.19 -4.42
C ALA A 73 5.79 13.72 -3.96
N GLY A 74 6.50 12.82 -4.65
CA GLY A 74 6.60 11.42 -4.26
C GLY A 74 7.26 11.24 -2.89
N LYS A 75 8.38 11.92 -2.65
CA LYS A 75 9.04 11.92 -1.34
C LYS A 75 8.12 12.47 -0.24
N ARG A 76 7.51 13.62 -0.49
CA ARG A 76 6.59 14.23 0.47
C ARG A 76 5.38 13.33 0.77
N CYS A 77 4.82 12.66 -0.24
CA CYS A 77 3.74 11.70 -0.06
C CYS A 77 4.15 10.54 0.86
N THR A 78 5.33 9.97 0.63
CA THR A 78 5.86 8.89 1.48
C THR A 78 6.00 9.34 2.93
N ASP A 79 6.60 10.51 3.18
CA ASP A 79 6.75 11.06 4.53
C ASP A 79 5.40 11.24 5.22
N LEU A 80 4.42 11.82 4.51
CA LEU A 80 3.07 12.03 5.05
C LEU A 80 2.34 10.73 5.38
N VAL A 81 2.51 9.69 4.56
CA VAL A 81 1.89 8.38 4.82
C VAL A 81 2.51 7.72 6.05
N LEU A 82 3.83 7.80 6.21
CA LEU A 82 4.51 7.28 7.40
C LEU A 82 4.07 8.01 8.67
N GLU A 83 4.06 9.35 8.65
CA GLU A 83 3.55 10.19 9.75
C GLU A 83 2.08 9.85 10.08
N ALA A 84 1.24 9.68 9.05
CA ALA A 84 -0.17 9.36 9.23
C ALA A 84 -0.38 7.97 9.83
N ASN A 85 0.37 6.95 9.41
CA ASN A 85 0.27 5.61 9.99
C ASN A 85 0.59 5.59 11.49
N GLU A 86 1.59 6.37 11.93
CA GLU A 86 1.92 6.49 13.34
C GLU A 86 0.82 7.20 14.14
N SER A 87 0.22 8.26 13.58
CA SER A 87 -0.80 9.05 14.26
C SER A 87 -2.18 8.40 14.28
N ILE A 88 -2.55 7.66 13.22
CA ILE A 88 -3.87 7.05 13.06
C ILE A 88 -4.03 5.80 13.95
N ARG A 89 -2.95 5.03 14.18
CA ARG A 89 -3.04 3.81 14.97
C ARG A 89 -3.73 4.01 16.33
N PRO A 90 -3.33 4.99 17.16
CA PRO A 90 -4.01 5.25 18.43
C PRO A 90 -5.49 5.66 18.29
N GLU A 91 -5.85 6.33 17.19
CA GLU A 91 -7.24 6.74 16.93
C GLU A 91 -8.11 5.51 16.63
N VAL A 92 -7.61 4.60 15.82
CA VAL A 92 -8.28 3.34 15.47
C VAL A 92 -8.40 2.42 16.69
N GLU A 93 -7.38 2.35 17.55
CA GLU A 93 -7.44 1.64 18.83
C GLU A 93 -8.49 2.25 19.77
N ALA A 94 -8.62 3.58 19.79
CA ALA A 94 -9.63 4.28 20.59
C ALA A 94 -11.06 4.05 20.07
N ALA A 95 -11.23 3.64 18.81
CA ALA A 95 -12.50 3.21 18.22
C ALA A 95 -12.87 1.73 18.54
N ASP A 96 -12.23 1.12 19.54
CA ASP A 96 -12.43 -0.28 19.98
C ASP A 96 -11.95 -1.33 18.96
N CYS A 97 -11.04 -0.97 18.05
CA CYS A 97 -10.37 -1.91 17.16
C CYS A 97 -9.14 -2.51 17.84
N GLU A 98 -8.96 -3.81 17.65
CA GLU A 98 -7.83 -4.58 18.14
C GLU A 98 -6.86 -4.92 16.98
N PHE A 99 -5.59 -4.52 17.10
CA PHE A 99 -4.56 -4.90 16.15
C PHE A 99 -4.00 -6.29 16.48
N ILE A 100 -4.00 -7.15 15.48
CA ILE A 100 -3.47 -8.51 15.56
C ILE A 100 -2.19 -8.57 14.72
N GLU A 101 -1.07 -8.70 15.40
CA GLU A 101 0.21 -8.94 14.73
C GLU A 101 0.28 -10.37 14.19
N THR A 102 0.86 -10.53 13.01
CA THR A 102 1.06 -11.85 12.40
C THR A 102 2.54 -12.16 12.25
N ASP A 103 2.89 -13.43 12.36
CA ASP A 103 4.22 -13.89 12.01
C ASP A 103 4.36 -13.98 10.49
N VAL A 104 5.01 -12.96 9.92
CA VAL A 104 5.23 -12.84 8.47
C VAL A 104 6.04 -14.03 7.92
N THR A 105 6.90 -14.65 8.74
CA THR A 105 7.72 -15.79 8.32
C THR A 105 6.85 -16.97 7.88
N LEU A 106 5.76 -17.23 8.58
CA LEU A 106 4.84 -18.33 8.22
C LEU A 106 4.17 -18.11 6.85
N TRP A 107 3.90 -16.85 6.50
CA TRP A 107 3.37 -16.49 5.18
C TRP A 107 4.42 -16.66 4.09
N GLN A 108 5.67 -16.27 4.36
CA GLN A 108 6.79 -16.41 3.44
C GLN A 108 7.09 -17.87 3.15
N GLU A 109 7.14 -18.72 4.21
CA GLU A 109 7.35 -20.17 4.07
C GLU A 109 6.24 -20.84 3.24
N ALA A 110 4.98 -20.43 3.42
CA ALA A 110 3.86 -20.96 2.65
C ALA A 110 3.90 -20.58 1.15
N LEU A 111 4.66 -19.54 0.80
CA LEU A 111 4.86 -19.07 -0.57
C LEU A 111 6.21 -19.48 -1.17
N ASP A 112 7.00 -20.30 -0.46
CA ASP A 112 8.30 -20.74 -0.96
C ASP A 112 8.17 -21.49 -2.29
N GLY A 113 8.99 -21.09 -3.28
CA GLY A 113 8.94 -21.62 -4.63
C GLY A 113 7.77 -21.16 -5.50
N PHE A 114 6.80 -20.41 -4.94
CA PHE A 114 5.62 -19.95 -5.70
C PHE A 114 5.98 -19.06 -6.87
N LEU A 115 6.92 -18.12 -6.68
CA LEU A 115 7.32 -17.17 -7.71
C LEU A 115 8.02 -17.90 -8.88
N GLU A 116 8.91 -18.83 -8.55
CA GLU A 116 9.67 -19.63 -9.51
C GLU A 116 8.74 -20.52 -10.33
N GLU A 117 7.72 -21.10 -9.70
CA GLU A 117 6.74 -21.97 -10.37
C GLU A 117 5.75 -21.20 -11.25
N LYS A 118 5.19 -20.12 -10.72
CA LYS A 118 4.07 -19.41 -11.37
C LYS A 118 4.52 -18.24 -12.25
N TYR A 119 5.61 -17.58 -11.89
CA TYR A 119 6.07 -16.33 -12.52
C TYR A 119 7.59 -16.31 -12.71
N PRO A 120 8.19 -17.27 -13.41
CA PRO A 120 9.65 -17.39 -13.54
C PRO A 120 10.31 -16.12 -14.13
N ASP A 121 9.61 -15.39 -14.99
CA ASP A 121 10.10 -14.15 -15.59
C ASP A 121 10.25 -12.99 -14.56
N LEU A 122 9.62 -13.10 -13.40
CA LEU A 122 9.69 -12.09 -12.34
C LEU A 122 10.76 -12.38 -11.28
N VAL A 123 11.34 -13.58 -11.26
CA VAL A 123 12.35 -13.98 -10.25
C VAL A 123 13.51 -13.00 -10.21
N SER A 124 14.07 -12.62 -11.38
CA SER A 124 15.21 -11.70 -11.44
C SER A 124 14.87 -10.30 -10.87
N TYR A 125 13.64 -9.85 -10.98
CA TYR A 125 13.19 -8.59 -10.38
C TYR A 125 13.05 -8.72 -8.86
N ALA A 126 12.49 -9.83 -8.38
CA ALA A 126 12.39 -10.11 -6.96
C ALA A 126 13.78 -10.16 -6.29
N ASP A 127 14.77 -10.77 -6.95
CA ASP A 127 16.14 -10.82 -6.47
C ASP A 127 16.78 -9.43 -6.41
N GLN A 128 16.52 -8.58 -7.41
CA GLN A 128 16.99 -7.20 -7.40
C GLN A 128 16.35 -6.38 -6.27
N ILE A 129 15.07 -6.58 -5.99
CA ILE A 129 14.36 -5.92 -4.89
C ILE A 129 14.96 -6.38 -3.55
N LYS A 130 15.15 -7.69 -3.34
CA LYS A 130 15.77 -8.23 -2.14
C LYS A 130 17.21 -7.70 -1.94
N ALA A 131 17.97 -7.59 -3.02
CA ALA A 131 19.33 -7.06 -2.95
C ALA A 131 19.41 -5.54 -2.68
N ALA A 132 18.34 -4.81 -2.95
CA ALA A 132 18.22 -3.37 -2.67
C ALA A 132 17.70 -3.06 -1.26
N ASP A 133 17.19 -4.07 -0.54
CA ASP A 133 16.73 -3.92 0.84
C ASP A 133 17.93 -3.66 1.76
N PRO A 134 17.96 -2.53 2.50
CA PRO A 134 19.09 -2.17 3.35
C PRO A 134 19.09 -2.88 4.72
N THR A 135 18.10 -3.74 5.03
CA THR A 135 17.96 -4.42 6.34
C THR A 135 18.52 -5.83 6.37
#